data_d897360446b46131475bba8b25ff1b82
#
_entry.id   d897360446b46131475bba8b25ff1b82
#
_cell.length_a   1.000
_cell.length_b   1.000
_cell.length_c   1.000
_cell.angle_alpha   90.00
_cell.angle_beta   90.00
_cell.angle_gamma   90.00
#
_symmetry.space_group_name_H-M   'P 1'
#
loop_
_entity.id
_entity.type
_entity.pdbx_description
1 polymer ?
#
loop_
_entity_poly.entity_id
_entity_poly.type
_entity_poly.pdbx_seq_one_letter_code
_entity_poly.pdbx_strand_id
1 'polypeptide(L)'
;MLKDLCKKIAKQKNLPPFVIFQDPSLEEMAIQYPITIEEMKNITGVGGGKASKYGKPFIELIAKYVEENEIDRPMDLVVKSIINKSGLKV
;
A
#
# COMPACT_ATOMS: atom_id res chain seq x y z
N MET A 1 -6.81 6.56 7.95
CA MET A 1 -5.58 6.91 7.26
C MET A 1 -5.71 6.80 5.75
N LEU A 2 -5.92 5.62 5.21
CA LEU A 2 -6.02 5.48 3.75
C LEU A 2 -7.29 6.11 3.18
N LYS A 3 -8.40 5.98 3.88
CA LYS A 3 -9.65 6.60 3.43
C LYS A 3 -9.55 8.11 3.40
N ASP A 4 -8.89 8.68 4.40
CA ASP A 4 -8.69 10.13 4.45
C ASP A 4 -7.82 10.61 3.30
N LEU A 5 -6.76 9.87 2.99
CA LEU A 5 -5.90 10.19 1.86
C LEU A 5 -6.68 10.09 0.55
N CYS A 6 -7.50 9.05 0.42
CA CYS A 6 -8.33 8.87 -0.77
C CYS A 6 -9.27 10.06 -0.96
N LYS A 7 -9.92 10.51 0.10
CA LYS A 7 -10.81 11.67 0.05
C LYS A 7 -10.05 12.93 -0.32
N LYS A 8 -8.85 13.10 0.22
CA LYS A 8 -8.02 14.26 -0.06
C LYS A 8 -7.64 14.31 -1.54
N ILE A 9 -7.18 13.19 -2.08
CA ILE A 9 -6.78 13.11 -3.49
C ILE A 9 -7.99 13.31 -4.40
N ALA A 10 -9.13 12.70 -4.04
CA ALA A 10 -10.36 12.87 -4.80
C ALA A 10 -10.77 14.33 -4.87
N LYS A 11 -10.66 15.03 -3.75
CA LYS A 11 -10.98 16.45 -3.70
C LYS A 11 -10.04 17.28 -4.58
N GLN A 12 -8.75 16.97 -4.52
CA GLN A 12 -7.75 17.64 -5.35
C GLN A 12 -8.01 17.46 -6.84
N LYS A 13 -8.49 16.28 -7.22
CA LYS A 13 -8.77 15.96 -8.62
C LYS A 13 -10.21 16.21 -9.01
N ASN A 14 -11.02 16.70 -8.06
CA ASN A 14 -12.42 16.98 -8.28
C ASN A 14 -13.20 15.74 -8.74
N LEU A 15 -12.94 14.62 -8.09
CA LEU A 15 -13.55 13.33 -8.40
C LEU A 15 -14.15 12.71 -7.14
N PRO A 16 -15.16 11.83 -7.28
CA PRO A 16 -15.64 11.08 -6.12
C PRO A 16 -14.55 10.13 -5.60
N PRO A 17 -14.46 9.91 -4.28
CA PRO A 17 -13.42 9.02 -3.73
C PRO A 17 -13.41 7.62 -4.31
N PHE A 18 -14.59 7.04 -4.60
CA PHE A 18 -14.64 5.68 -5.13
C PHE A 18 -14.03 5.54 -6.52
N VAL A 19 -13.87 6.66 -7.24
CA VAL A 19 -13.20 6.68 -8.54
C VAL A 19 -11.70 6.47 -8.36
N ILE A 20 -11.16 6.93 -7.25
CA ILE A 20 -9.74 6.72 -6.94
C ILE A 20 -9.54 5.26 -6.53
N PHE A 21 -10.08 4.88 -5.38
CA PHE A 21 -10.06 3.49 -4.91
C PHE A 21 -11.33 3.22 -4.11
N GLN A 22 -11.90 2.03 -4.28
CA GLN A 22 -13.07 1.63 -3.53
C GLN A 22 -12.68 1.10 -2.14
N ASP A 23 -13.65 1.03 -1.23
CA ASP A 23 -13.40 0.58 0.14
C ASP A 23 -12.70 -0.78 0.23
N PRO A 24 -13.12 -1.82 -0.53
CA PRO A 24 -12.43 -3.10 -0.47
C PRO A 24 -10.95 -3.01 -0.84
N SER A 25 -10.61 -2.14 -1.81
CA SER A 25 -9.22 -1.92 -2.18
C SER A 25 -8.43 -1.29 -1.04
N LEU A 26 -9.02 -0.29 -0.40
CA LEU A 26 -8.37 0.39 0.73
C LEU A 26 -8.21 -0.55 1.92
N GLU A 27 -9.18 -1.42 2.16
CA GLU A 27 -9.09 -2.40 3.23
C GLU A 27 -7.95 -3.39 2.97
N GLU A 28 -7.83 -3.85 1.73
CA GLU A 28 -6.75 -4.77 1.37
C GLU A 28 -5.39 -4.08 1.49
N MET A 29 -5.30 -2.80 1.10
CA MET A 29 -4.07 -2.03 1.29
C MET A 29 -3.67 -1.97 2.76
N ALA A 30 -4.65 -1.87 3.66
CA ALA A 30 -4.39 -1.83 5.09
C ALA A 30 -3.92 -3.18 5.64
N ILE A 31 -4.13 -4.25 4.90
CA ILE A 31 -3.68 -5.60 5.28
C ILE A 31 -2.35 -5.94 4.64
N GLN A 32 -2.22 -5.66 3.34
CA GLN A 32 -1.05 -6.06 2.55
C GLN A 32 0.11 -5.06 2.60
N TYR A 33 -0.18 -3.81 2.89
CA TYR A 33 0.83 -2.74 2.95
C TYR A 33 1.69 -2.65 1.69
N PRO A 34 1.08 -2.41 0.50
CA PRO A 34 1.87 -2.29 -0.73
C PRO A 34 2.75 -1.03 -0.68
N ILE A 35 4.02 -1.19 -0.99
CA ILE A 35 4.98 -0.08 -0.99
C ILE A 35 5.67 0.09 -2.35
N THR A 36 5.22 -0.63 -3.36
CA THR A 36 5.69 -0.45 -4.74
C THR A 36 4.50 -0.48 -5.69
N ILE A 37 4.70 0.02 -6.88
CA ILE A 37 3.66 -0.02 -7.92
C ILE A 37 3.26 -1.46 -8.22
N GLU A 38 4.24 -2.36 -8.29
CA GLU A 38 3.97 -3.77 -8.54
C GLU A 38 3.07 -4.39 -7.48
N GLU A 39 3.34 -4.09 -6.22
CA GLU A 39 2.52 -4.59 -5.12
C GLU A 39 1.14 -3.96 -5.14
N MET A 40 1.06 -2.68 -5.48
CA MET A 40 -0.22 -1.98 -5.57
C MET A 40 -1.11 -2.59 -6.66
N LYS A 41 -0.55 -3.03 -7.77
CA LYS A 41 -1.31 -3.68 -8.85
C LYS A 41 -1.99 -4.96 -8.38
N ASN A 42 -1.43 -5.62 -7.37
CA ASN A 42 -1.97 -6.88 -6.85
C ASN A 42 -3.14 -6.68 -5.91
N ILE A 43 -3.42 -5.45 -5.52
CA ILE A 43 -4.56 -5.15 -4.66
C ILE A 43 -5.85 -5.30 -5.47
N THR A 44 -6.85 -5.95 -4.89
CA THR A 44 -8.14 -6.17 -5.53
C THR A 44 -8.75 -4.84 -5.97
N GLY A 45 -9.18 -4.76 -7.22
CA GLY A 45 -9.80 -3.57 -7.76
C GLY A 45 -8.82 -2.49 -8.19
N VAL A 46 -7.51 -2.74 -8.07
CA VAL A 46 -6.48 -1.79 -8.49
C VAL A 46 -5.79 -2.35 -9.73
N GLY A 47 -6.12 -1.81 -10.89
CA GLY A 47 -5.43 -2.18 -12.12
C GLY A 47 -4.14 -1.40 -12.27
N GLY A 48 -3.33 -1.79 -13.27
CA GLY A 48 -2.08 -1.11 -13.55
C GLY A 48 -2.25 0.39 -13.79
N GLY A 49 -3.36 0.77 -14.45
CA GLY A 49 -3.65 2.17 -14.71
C GLY A 49 -3.86 2.98 -13.44
N LYS A 50 -4.68 2.46 -12.51
CA LYS A 50 -4.91 3.15 -11.25
C LYS A 50 -3.68 3.13 -10.36
N ALA A 51 -2.94 2.03 -10.36
CA ALA A 51 -1.71 1.95 -9.58
C ALA A 51 -0.71 3.03 -10.02
N SER A 52 -0.53 3.18 -11.32
CA SER A 52 0.37 4.20 -11.85
C SER A 52 -0.15 5.61 -11.65
N LYS A 53 -1.47 5.80 -11.80
CA LYS A 53 -2.05 7.13 -11.79
C LYS A 53 -2.28 7.68 -10.39
N TYR A 54 -2.77 6.84 -9.48
CA TYR A 54 -3.16 7.28 -8.15
C TYR A 54 -2.38 6.59 -7.02
N GLY A 55 -1.63 5.55 -7.33
CA GLY A 55 -1.01 4.74 -6.29
C GLY A 55 0.15 5.38 -5.56
N LYS A 56 0.89 6.25 -6.23
CA LYS A 56 2.11 6.82 -5.67
C LYS A 56 1.93 7.47 -4.29
N PRO A 57 0.95 8.36 -4.08
CA PRO A 57 0.76 8.95 -2.76
C PRO A 57 0.41 7.91 -1.70
N PHE A 58 -0.35 6.89 -2.08
CA PHE A 58 -0.70 5.80 -1.17
C PHE A 58 0.52 4.96 -0.82
N ILE A 59 1.34 4.65 -1.83
CA ILE A 59 2.57 3.90 -1.64
C ILE A 59 3.50 4.63 -0.68
N GLU A 60 3.67 5.93 -0.88
CA GLU A 60 4.54 6.74 -0.02
C GLU A 60 4.04 6.77 1.41
N LEU A 61 2.73 6.94 1.60
CA LEU A 61 2.15 6.94 2.94
C LEU A 61 2.31 5.60 3.62
N ILE A 62 2.02 4.52 2.88
CA ILE A 62 2.10 3.17 3.43
C ILE A 62 3.56 2.81 3.75
N ALA A 63 4.49 3.15 2.87
CA ALA A 63 5.91 2.89 3.09
C ALA A 63 6.40 3.59 4.36
N LYS A 64 5.99 4.83 4.54
CA LYS A 64 6.35 5.60 5.72
C LYS A 64 5.75 4.95 6.98
N TYR A 65 4.49 4.55 6.91
CA TYR A 65 3.81 3.93 8.04
C TYR A 65 4.48 2.61 8.43
N VAL A 66 4.79 1.79 7.45
CA VAL A 66 5.46 0.50 7.68
C VAL A 66 6.82 0.72 8.33
N GLU A 67 7.57 1.68 7.83
CA GLU A 67 8.90 1.99 8.35
C GLU A 67 8.83 2.53 9.77
N GLU A 68 7.96 3.49 10.02
CA GLU A 68 7.84 4.12 11.33
C GLU A 68 7.32 3.18 12.40
N ASN A 69 6.48 2.21 12.03
CA ASN A 69 5.88 1.27 12.97
C ASN A 69 6.53 -0.10 12.93
N GLU A 70 7.58 -0.28 12.15
CA GLU A 70 8.31 -1.53 12.02
C GLU A 70 7.37 -2.70 11.75
N ILE A 71 6.42 -2.50 10.81
CA ILE A 71 5.41 -3.49 10.49
C ILE A 71 5.98 -4.59 9.60
N ASP A 72 5.72 -5.85 9.94
CA ASP A 72 6.07 -6.98 9.09
C ASP A 72 4.96 -7.19 8.09
N ARG A 73 5.27 -7.02 6.81
CA ARG A 73 4.29 -7.23 5.76
C ARG A 73 4.18 -8.72 5.44
N PRO A 74 3.00 -9.19 4.97
CA PRO A 74 2.87 -10.60 4.61
C PRO A 74 3.92 -11.08 3.61
N MET A 75 4.29 -10.25 2.64
CA MET A 75 5.31 -10.59 1.67
C MET A 75 6.71 -10.63 2.28
N ASP A 76 6.97 -9.78 3.27
CA ASP A 76 8.27 -9.70 3.91
C ASP A 76 8.53 -10.88 4.85
N LEU A 77 7.49 -11.53 5.35
CA LEU A 77 7.67 -12.64 6.27
C LEU A 77 8.51 -13.77 5.67
N VAL A 78 8.28 -14.09 4.40
CA VAL A 78 9.06 -15.12 3.73
C VAL A 78 10.51 -14.70 3.60
N VAL A 79 10.73 -13.47 3.17
CA VAL A 79 12.08 -12.93 3.01
C VAL A 79 12.81 -12.88 4.35
N LYS A 80 12.12 -12.42 5.39
CA LYS A 80 12.72 -12.35 6.72
C LYS A 80 13.08 -13.70 7.27
N SER A 81 12.27 -14.73 7.01
CA SER A 81 12.60 -16.08 7.42
C SER A 81 13.92 -16.54 6.83
N ILE A 82 14.15 -16.24 5.56
CA ILE A 82 15.39 -16.60 4.89
C ILE A 82 16.56 -15.82 5.46
N ILE A 83 16.38 -14.53 5.64
CA ILE A 83 17.44 -13.64 6.12
C ILE A 83 17.79 -13.96 7.57
N ASN A 84 16.80 -14.22 8.40
CA ASN A 84 17.04 -14.54 9.81
C ASN A 84 17.85 -15.81 9.98
N LYS A 85 17.70 -16.73 9.06
CA LYS A 85 18.52 -17.93 9.10
C LYS A 85 19.98 -17.65 8.84
N SER A 86 20.30 -16.54 8.22
CA SER A 86 21.70 -16.20 8.04
C SER A 86 22.30 -15.55 9.29
N GLY A 87 21.58 -15.49 10.37
CA GLY A 87 22.14 -15.10 11.66
C GLY A 87 22.32 -13.61 11.87
N LEU A 88 21.53 -12.94 11.34
CA LEU A 88 21.69 -11.54 11.50
C LEU A 88 21.39 -11.03 12.82
N LYS A 89 21.42 -10.84 12.97
CA LYS A 89 21.12 -10.33 13.67
C LYS A 89 21.13 -10.05 14.32
N VAL A 90 21.23 -9.98 14.29
CA VAL A 90 21.09 -9.63 14.87
C VAL A 90 21.33 -9.07 15.31
#